data_8d034e6f3ce3ba8151656dedb56b8253
#
_entry.id   8d034e6f3ce3ba8151656dedb56b8253
#
_cell.length_a   1.000
_cell.length_b   1.000
_cell.length_c   1.000
_cell.angle_alpha   90.00
_cell.angle_beta   90.00
_cell.angle_gamma   90.00
#
_symmetry.space_group_name_H-M   'P 1'
#
loop_
_entity.id
_entity.type
_entity.pdbx_description
1 polymer ?
#
loop_
_entity_poly.entity_id
_entity_poly.type
_entity_poly.pdbx_seq_one_letter_code
_entity_poly.pdbx_strand_id
1 'polypeptide(L)'
;MQSGRRMVLLRRAAVADAPELYRIRYEAYLPQYGAYSSPDCPCVQSEADFLAQIRAGEVYAVTLGERIVGGLRLAAGEDVTEILELYVRPEMRRTGIAQVALLHAEARCPAARFRAKVISGEGAAIALLRKMGYRPQPHLERPCDRVTLVTMEKTAASMVTIELEPLKRETLGEAVSWIAEDPESGLYRPLWAGGERGDRLTISAFSKAFAFGKHYIGAPQMDYAIRALEFDRIIGIASLTQLDWEARRCRLDHVLLEPRWRGVQLGRRAVSELCRVAEEQYGFRSLGLTVLSENARAIACFLRCGFTEALRQSAPGGDAPRTRILMLRNAKGEDAWS
;
A
#
# COMPACT_ATOMS: atom_id res chain seq x y z
N MET A 1 -18.44 13.48 -14.01
CA MET A 1 -18.46 12.78 -12.70
C MET A 1 -17.02 12.40 -12.38
N GLN A 2 -16.36 13.18 -11.54
CA GLN A 2 -14.96 12.95 -11.15
C GLN A 2 -14.94 11.83 -10.10
N SER A 3 -14.52 10.64 -10.49
CA SER A 3 -14.23 9.56 -9.56
C SER A 3 -12.87 9.83 -8.92
N GLY A 4 -12.87 10.58 -7.83
CA GLY A 4 -11.66 10.73 -7.01
C GLY A 4 -11.14 9.34 -6.62
N ARG A 5 -9.85 9.08 -6.84
CA ARG A 5 -9.17 7.83 -6.44
C ARG A 5 -9.08 7.78 -4.90
N ARG A 6 -10.20 7.47 -4.26
CA ARG A 6 -10.28 7.34 -2.82
C ARG A 6 -9.44 6.16 -2.35
N MET A 7 -8.82 6.31 -1.19
CA MET A 7 -8.01 5.24 -0.57
C MET A 7 -8.89 4.03 -0.25
N VAL A 8 -8.45 2.85 -0.65
CA VAL A 8 -9.05 1.59 -0.18
C VAL A 8 -8.52 1.31 1.21
N LEU A 9 -9.40 1.12 2.16
CA LEU A 9 -9.04 0.79 3.54
C LEU A 9 -9.69 -0.53 3.95
N LEU A 10 -9.02 -1.24 4.86
CA LEU A 10 -9.54 -2.40 5.54
C LEU A 10 -9.71 -2.06 7.02
N ARG A 11 -10.92 -2.14 7.55
CA ARG A 11 -11.20 -1.98 8.98
C ARG A 11 -12.05 -3.13 9.51
N ARG A 12 -11.97 -3.43 10.80
CA ARG A 12 -12.92 -4.38 11.39
C ARG A 12 -14.35 -3.91 11.15
N ALA A 13 -15.22 -4.84 10.78
CA ALA A 13 -16.62 -4.55 10.61
C ALA A 13 -17.28 -4.26 11.97
N ALA A 14 -18.08 -3.22 12.03
CA ALA A 14 -18.97 -2.94 13.15
C ALA A 14 -20.32 -3.66 12.93
N VAL A 15 -21.05 -3.89 14.01
CA VAL A 15 -22.41 -4.46 13.93
C VAL A 15 -23.32 -3.65 13.00
N ALA A 16 -23.17 -2.33 13.01
CA ALA A 16 -23.92 -1.44 12.12
C ALA A 16 -23.64 -1.65 10.61
N ASP A 17 -22.49 -2.23 10.26
CA ASP A 17 -22.15 -2.52 8.87
C ASP A 17 -22.81 -3.80 8.35
N ALA A 18 -23.35 -4.63 9.24
CA ALA A 18 -23.84 -5.96 8.91
C ALA A 18 -24.87 -6.00 7.77
N PRO A 19 -25.93 -5.14 7.74
CA PRO A 19 -26.91 -5.20 6.66
C PRO A 19 -26.30 -4.92 5.28
N GLU A 20 -25.39 -3.92 5.20
CA GLU A 20 -24.77 -3.56 3.94
C GLU A 20 -23.74 -4.60 3.49
N LEU A 21 -22.89 -5.10 4.39
CA LEU A 21 -21.92 -6.15 4.09
C LEU A 21 -22.60 -7.45 3.69
N TYR A 22 -23.69 -7.83 4.37
CA TYR A 22 -24.47 -9.02 4.05
C TYR A 22 -25.07 -8.93 2.64
N ARG A 23 -25.65 -7.79 2.28
CA ARG A 23 -26.18 -7.54 0.95
C ARG A 23 -25.10 -7.63 -0.14
N ILE A 24 -23.96 -6.97 0.06
CA ILE A 24 -22.85 -7.00 -0.90
C ILE A 24 -22.32 -8.42 -1.07
N ARG A 25 -22.18 -9.15 0.03
CA ARG A 25 -21.74 -10.54 0.05
C ARG A 25 -22.70 -11.44 -0.74
N TYR A 26 -24.00 -11.32 -0.48
CA TYR A 26 -25.03 -12.06 -1.19
C TYR A 26 -24.96 -11.79 -2.70
N GLU A 27 -24.96 -10.52 -3.11
CA GLU A 27 -24.86 -10.13 -4.52
C GLU A 27 -23.57 -10.64 -5.19
N ALA A 28 -22.47 -10.67 -4.46
CA ALA A 28 -21.18 -11.13 -4.97
C ALA A 28 -21.11 -12.63 -5.22
N TYR A 29 -21.75 -13.44 -4.36
CA TYR A 29 -21.71 -14.90 -4.43
C TYR A 29 -22.95 -15.51 -5.13
N LEU A 30 -24.01 -14.76 -5.32
CA LEU A 30 -25.24 -15.24 -5.97
C LEU A 30 -25.00 -15.94 -7.32
N PRO A 31 -24.12 -15.44 -8.22
CA PRO A 31 -23.86 -16.12 -9.50
C PRO A 31 -23.27 -17.53 -9.33
N GLN A 32 -22.59 -17.79 -8.22
CA GLN A 32 -21.96 -19.08 -7.92
C GLN A 32 -22.98 -20.09 -7.34
N TYR A 33 -24.03 -19.62 -6.70
CA TYR A 33 -25.02 -20.46 -6.05
C TYR A 33 -25.65 -21.49 -7.00
N GLY A 34 -26.05 -21.05 -8.19
CA GLY A 34 -26.62 -21.94 -9.20
C GLY A 34 -25.70 -23.03 -9.70
N ALA A 35 -24.39 -22.78 -9.70
CA ALA A 35 -23.37 -23.73 -10.13
C ALA A 35 -22.94 -24.68 -8.99
N TYR A 36 -23.00 -24.24 -7.73
CA TYR A 36 -22.32 -24.92 -6.63
C TYR A 36 -23.21 -25.28 -5.45
N SER A 37 -24.50 -25.01 -5.46
CA SER A 37 -25.56 -25.36 -4.48
C SER A 37 -25.08 -26.08 -3.21
N SER A 38 -24.15 -25.50 -2.48
CA SER A 38 -23.58 -26.06 -1.26
C SER A 38 -24.06 -25.27 -0.05
N PRO A 39 -24.39 -25.91 1.08
CA PRO A 39 -24.67 -25.24 2.35
C PRO A 39 -23.55 -24.30 2.80
N ASP A 40 -22.32 -24.58 2.38
CA ASP A 40 -21.13 -23.77 2.69
C ASP A 40 -20.99 -22.54 1.79
N CYS A 41 -21.86 -22.40 0.77
CA CYS A 41 -21.83 -21.20 -0.07
C CYS A 41 -22.19 -19.96 0.77
N PRO A 42 -21.37 -18.92 0.75
CA PRO A 42 -21.61 -17.73 1.57
C PRO A 42 -22.96 -17.05 1.36
N CYS A 43 -23.58 -17.18 0.17
CA CYS A 43 -24.90 -16.63 -0.09
C CYS A 43 -26.06 -17.39 0.59
N VAL A 44 -25.83 -18.60 1.13
CA VAL A 44 -26.86 -19.40 1.81
C VAL A 44 -26.84 -19.18 3.33
N GLN A 45 -25.75 -18.66 3.88
CA GLN A 45 -25.68 -18.39 5.31
C GLN A 45 -26.69 -17.33 5.74
N SER A 46 -27.30 -17.52 6.89
CA SER A 46 -28.26 -16.56 7.44
C SER A 46 -27.58 -15.25 7.85
N GLU A 47 -28.37 -14.18 7.92
CA GLU A 47 -27.90 -12.90 8.44
C GLU A 47 -27.43 -13.02 9.91
N ALA A 48 -28.08 -13.89 10.70
CA ALA A 48 -27.72 -14.15 12.08
C ALA A 48 -26.33 -14.78 12.21
N ASP A 49 -25.98 -15.76 11.36
CA ASP A 49 -24.66 -16.39 11.33
C ASP A 49 -23.58 -15.38 10.91
N PHE A 50 -23.91 -14.55 9.91
CA PHE A 50 -22.98 -13.50 9.46
C PHE A 50 -22.75 -12.46 10.56
N LEU A 51 -23.79 -12.07 11.28
CA LEU A 51 -23.66 -11.15 12.41
C LEU A 51 -22.81 -11.75 13.55
N ALA A 52 -22.92 -13.07 13.80
CA ALA A 52 -22.07 -13.77 14.75
C ALA A 52 -20.59 -13.70 14.35
N GLN A 53 -20.27 -13.85 13.06
CA GLN A 53 -18.89 -13.71 12.53
C GLN A 53 -18.36 -12.28 12.71
N ILE A 54 -19.20 -11.25 12.51
CA ILE A 54 -18.82 -9.85 12.80
C ILE A 54 -18.50 -9.67 14.28
N ARG A 55 -19.32 -10.20 15.17
CA ARG A 55 -19.12 -10.13 16.61
C ARG A 55 -17.86 -10.87 17.08
N ALA A 56 -17.51 -11.97 16.41
CA ALA A 56 -16.26 -12.69 16.62
C ALA A 56 -15.02 -11.91 16.13
N GLY A 57 -15.23 -10.81 15.38
CA GLY A 57 -14.14 -9.97 14.88
C GLY A 57 -13.40 -10.54 13.66
N GLU A 58 -13.98 -11.55 13.01
CA GLU A 58 -13.41 -12.19 11.82
C GLU A 58 -13.64 -11.39 10.54
N VAL A 59 -14.69 -10.54 10.49
CA VAL A 59 -15.10 -9.81 9.29
C VAL A 59 -14.50 -8.42 9.28
N TYR A 60 -14.02 -8.03 8.11
CA TYR A 60 -13.47 -6.71 7.82
C TYR A 60 -14.26 -6.05 6.69
N ALA A 61 -14.60 -4.79 6.85
CA ALA A 61 -15.17 -3.97 5.80
C ALA A 61 -14.04 -3.41 4.91
N VAL A 62 -14.19 -3.59 3.61
CA VAL A 62 -13.37 -2.94 2.59
C VAL A 62 -14.07 -1.65 2.20
N THR A 63 -13.43 -0.51 2.45
CA THR A 63 -14.03 0.81 2.18
C THR A 63 -13.25 1.59 1.14
N LEU A 64 -13.96 2.44 0.41
CA LEU A 64 -13.40 3.43 -0.51
C LEU A 64 -13.87 4.81 -0.04
N GLY A 65 -13.03 5.50 0.72
CA GLY A 65 -13.48 6.60 1.58
C GLY A 65 -14.43 6.07 2.65
N GLU A 66 -15.60 6.67 2.78
CA GLU A 66 -16.62 6.25 3.76
C GLU A 66 -17.52 5.11 3.25
N ARG A 67 -17.54 4.86 1.93
CA ARG A 67 -18.42 3.87 1.32
C ARG A 67 -17.87 2.45 1.49
N ILE A 68 -18.67 1.52 1.99
CA ILE A 68 -18.37 0.09 1.97
C ILE A 68 -18.48 -0.43 0.54
N VAL A 69 -17.41 -1.02 0.03
CA VAL A 69 -17.29 -1.53 -1.35
C VAL A 69 -17.07 -3.03 -1.42
N GLY A 70 -16.88 -3.68 -0.28
CA GLY A 70 -16.67 -5.12 -0.18
C GLY A 70 -16.42 -5.55 1.25
N GLY A 71 -16.09 -6.81 1.42
CA GLY A 71 -15.72 -7.38 2.69
C GLY A 71 -14.68 -8.48 2.57
N LEU A 72 -14.05 -8.77 3.67
CA LEU A 72 -13.03 -9.80 3.82
C LEU A 72 -13.26 -10.52 5.16
N ARG A 73 -13.20 -11.85 5.15
CA ARG A 73 -13.23 -12.67 6.38
C ARG A 73 -11.91 -13.39 6.54
N LEU A 74 -11.32 -13.27 7.72
CA LEU A 74 -10.02 -13.83 8.06
C LEU A 74 -10.12 -14.71 9.31
N ALA A 75 -9.39 -15.83 9.30
CA ALA A 75 -9.05 -16.57 10.49
C ALA A 75 -7.55 -16.45 10.72
N ALA A 76 -7.16 -15.65 11.71
CA ALA A 76 -5.77 -15.44 12.06
C ALA A 76 -5.30 -16.56 13.00
N GLY A 77 -4.30 -17.34 12.59
CA GLY A 77 -3.58 -18.31 13.38
C GLY A 77 -2.13 -17.88 13.60
N GLU A 78 -1.40 -18.59 14.45
CA GLU A 78 0.00 -18.29 14.76
C GLU A 78 0.90 -18.39 13.52
N ASP A 79 0.79 -19.49 12.77
CA ASP A 79 1.61 -19.73 11.58
C ASP A 79 0.92 -19.43 10.27
N VAL A 80 -0.41 -19.50 10.22
CA VAL A 80 -1.21 -19.37 9.01
C VAL A 80 -2.37 -18.43 9.24
N THR A 81 -2.48 -17.41 8.41
CA THR A 81 -3.69 -16.61 8.28
C THR A 81 -4.51 -17.13 7.10
N GLU A 82 -5.73 -17.58 7.36
CA GLU A 82 -6.65 -18.04 6.31
C GLU A 82 -7.56 -16.90 5.84
N ILE A 83 -7.62 -16.73 4.53
CA ILE A 83 -8.56 -15.86 3.86
C ILE A 83 -9.77 -16.71 3.52
N LEU A 84 -10.81 -16.59 4.33
CA LEU A 84 -12.01 -17.41 4.23
C LEU A 84 -12.96 -16.89 3.15
N GLU A 85 -13.08 -15.56 3.06
CA GLU A 85 -13.92 -14.89 2.09
C GLU A 85 -13.29 -13.57 1.64
N LEU A 86 -13.47 -13.22 0.36
CA LEU A 86 -13.15 -11.91 -0.19
C LEU A 86 -14.20 -11.58 -1.26
N TYR A 87 -14.92 -10.50 -1.05
CA TYR A 87 -15.95 -10.05 -1.98
C TYR A 87 -15.91 -8.54 -2.19
N VAL A 88 -16.23 -8.13 -3.41
CA VAL A 88 -16.30 -6.73 -3.84
C VAL A 88 -17.60 -6.54 -4.60
N ARG A 89 -18.24 -5.39 -4.43
CA ARG A 89 -19.43 -5.00 -5.18
C ARG A 89 -19.27 -5.33 -6.66
N PRO A 90 -20.24 -5.98 -7.31
CA PRO A 90 -20.14 -6.38 -8.71
C PRO A 90 -19.71 -5.24 -9.65
N GLU A 91 -20.28 -4.05 -9.47
CA GLU A 91 -20.00 -2.87 -10.28
C GLU A 91 -18.60 -2.26 -10.04
N MET A 92 -17.91 -2.68 -8.98
CA MET A 92 -16.56 -2.20 -8.62
C MET A 92 -15.48 -3.26 -8.83
N ARG A 93 -15.81 -4.40 -9.42
CA ARG A 93 -14.83 -5.43 -9.78
C ARG A 93 -13.86 -4.91 -10.84
N ARG A 94 -12.71 -5.54 -10.95
CA ARG A 94 -11.64 -5.20 -11.92
C ARG A 94 -10.97 -3.83 -11.70
N THR A 95 -11.25 -3.15 -10.60
CA THR A 95 -10.65 -1.84 -10.25
C THR A 95 -9.43 -1.94 -9.33
N GLY A 96 -8.99 -3.16 -8.98
CA GLY A 96 -7.85 -3.39 -8.08
C GLY A 96 -8.19 -3.40 -6.58
N ILE A 97 -9.44 -3.15 -6.20
CA ILE A 97 -9.88 -3.11 -4.78
C ILE A 97 -9.53 -4.41 -4.04
N ALA A 98 -9.82 -5.57 -4.64
CA ALA A 98 -9.54 -6.87 -4.03
C ALA A 98 -8.02 -7.09 -3.78
N GLN A 99 -7.17 -6.63 -4.69
CA GLN A 99 -5.71 -6.69 -4.52
C GLN A 99 -5.26 -5.89 -3.30
N VAL A 100 -5.73 -4.65 -3.20
CA VAL A 100 -5.38 -3.76 -2.08
C VAL A 100 -5.95 -4.30 -0.76
N ALA A 101 -7.17 -4.85 -0.76
CA ALA A 101 -7.76 -5.48 0.41
C ALA A 101 -6.91 -6.66 0.93
N LEU A 102 -6.40 -7.52 0.03
CA LEU A 102 -5.49 -8.61 0.39
C LEU A 102 -4.18 -8.10 0.98
N LEU A 103 -3.57 -7.08 0.39
CA LEU A 103 -2.34 -6.47 0.93
C LEU A 103 -2.56 -5.91 2.34
N HIS A 104 -3.70 -5.26 2.57
CA HIS A 104 -4.06 -4.79 3.91
C HIS A 104 -4.28 -5.94 4.90
N ALA A 105 -4.88 -7.03 4.46
CA ALA A 105 -5.08 -8.22 5.29
C ALA A 105 -3.74 -8.85 5.70
N GLU A 106 -2.84 -9.05 4.74
CA GLU A 106 -1.50 -9.58 4.97
C GLU A 106 -0.66 -8.68 5.91
N ALA A 107 -0.78 -7.36 5.74
CA ALA A 107 -0.08 -6.40 6.61
C ALA A 107 -0.66 -6.34 8.04
N ARG A 108 -1.96 -6.59 8.20
CA ARG A 108 -2.67 -6.46 9.47
C ARG A 108 -2.65 -7.73 10.31
N CYS A 109 -2.64 -8.88 9.66
CA CYS A 109 -2.59 -10.22 10.29
C CYS A 109 -1.33 -10.94 9.80
N PRO A 110 -0.12 -10.48 10.20
CA PRO A 110 1.12 -11.08 9.73
C PRO A 110 1.22 -12.53 10.23
N ALA A 111 1.52 -13.44 9.31
CA ALA A 111 1.74 -14.84 9.57
C ALA A 111 2.88 -15.35 8.68
N ALA A 112 3.44 -16.53 9.02
CA ALA A 112 4.46 -17.15 8.17
C ALA A 112 3.89 -17.54 6.80
N ARG A 113 2.60 -17.90 6.77
CA ARG A 113 1.88 -18.31 5.55
C ARG A 113 0.49 -17.70 5.50
N PHE A 114 0.03 -17.43 4.28
CA PHE A 114 -1.35 -17.01 3.97
C PHE A 114 -1.98 -18.07 3.09
N ARG A 115 -3.21 -18.44 3.41
CA ARG A 115 -3.95 -19.50 2.72
C ARG A 115 -5.33 -19.01 2.29
N ALA A 116 -5.75 -19.39 1.09
CA ALA A 116 -7.12 -19.19 0.61
C ALA A 116 -7.59 -20.46 -0.10
N LYS A 117 -8.85 -20.87 0.14
CA LYS A 117 -9.49 -21.94 -0.61
C LYS A 117 -10.43 -21.35 -1.64
N VAL A 118 -10.27 -21.75 -2.89
CA VAL A 118 -11.02 -21.20 -4.03
C VAL A 118 -11.62 -22.33 -4.83
N ILE A 119 -12.85 -22.14 -5.31
CA ILE A 119 -13.48 -23.09 -6.21
C ILE A 119 -12.69 -23.17 -7.52
N SER A 120 -12.38 -24.38 -7.98
CA SER A 120 -11.50 -24.61 -9.15
C SER A 120 -12.00 -23.95 -10.43
N GLY A 121 -13.31 -23.75 -10.57
CA GLY A 121 -13.94 -23.04 -11.68
C GLY A 121 -13.87 -21.50 -11.62
N GLU A 122 -13.45 -20.93 -10.49
CA GLU A 122 -13.39 -19.48 -10.30
C GLU A 122 -12.05 -18.89 -10.81
N GLY A 123 -11.88 -18.89 -12.13
CA GLY A 123 -10.65 -18.45 -12.79
C GLY A 123 -10.24 -17.03 -12.42
N ALA A 124 -11.18 -16.12 -12.18
CA ALA A 124 -10.89 -14.75 -11.78
C ALA A 124 -10.28 -14.65 -10.37
N ALA A 125 -10.79 -15.44 -9.41
CA ALA A 125 -10.24 -15.50 -8.06
C ALA A 125 -8.85 -16.16 -8.05
N ILE A 126 -8.67 -17.24 -8.80
CA ILE A 126 -7.37 -17.91 -8.96
C ILE A 126 -6.35 -16.97 -9.60
N ALA A 127 -6.73 -16.24 -10.65
CA ALA A 127 -5.85 -15.28 -11.32
C ALA A 127 -5.45 -14.13 -10.39
N LEU A 128 -6.41 -13.61 -9.58
CA LEU A 128 -6.13 -12.62 -8.56
C LEU A 128 -5.07 -13.14 -7.56
N LEU A 129 -5.32 -14.31 -6.96
CA LEU A 129 -4.41 -14.88 -5.97
C LEU A 129 -3.03 -15.18 -6.55
N ARG A 130 -2.95 -15.71 -7.78
CA ARG A 130 -1.66 -15.91 -8.48
C ARG A 130 -0.89 -14.59 -8.65
N LYS A 131 -1.59 -13.54 -9.06
CA LYS A 131 -1.02 -12.20 -9.19
C LYS A 131 -0.52 -11.66 -7.85
N MET A 132 -1.17 -12.05 -6.74
CA MET A 132 -0.76 -11.70 -5.37
C MET A 132 0.37 -12.60 -4.81
N GLY A 133 0.92 -13.51 -5.63
CA GLY A 133 2.02 -14.39 -5.23
C GLY A 133 1.60 -15.72 -4.60
N TYR A 134 0.30 -16.01 -4.54
CA TYR A 134 -0.19 -17.31 -4.07
C TYR A 134 0.07 -18.39 -5.12
N ARG A 135 0.41 -19.60 -4.65
CA ARG A 135 0.64 -20.77 -5.49
C ARG A 135 -0.34 -21.88 -5.13
N PRO A 136 -0.88 -22.60 -6.12
CA PRO A 136 -1.76 -23.72 -5.85
C PRO A 136 -0.99 -24.84 -5.14
N GLN A 137 -1.63 -25.45 -4.15
CA GLN A 137 -1.14 -26.65 -3.50
C GLN A 137 -1.60 -27.89 -4.27
N PRO A 138 -0.84 -29.01 -4.21
CA PRO A 138 -1.16 -30.21 -4.97
C PRO A 138 -2.48 -30.87 -4.55
N HIS A 139 -2.89 -30.68 -3.30
CA HIS A 139 -4.08 -31.32 -2.75
C HIS A 139 -5.35 -30.54 -3.13
N LEU A 140 -6.31 -31.26 -3.72
CA LEU A 140 -7.64 -30.75 -4.04
C LEU A 140 -8.64 -31.29 -3.01
N GLU A 141 -9.46 -30.43 -2.47
CA GLU A 141 -10.54 -30.80 -1.55
C GLU A 141 -11.86 -30.89 -2.34
N ARG A 142 -12.65 -31.91 -2.06
CA ARG A 142 -13.99 -32.08 -2.64
C ARG A 142 -15.02 -32.17 -1.55
N PRO A 143 -15.52 -31.03 -1.03
CA PRO A 143 -16.53 -31.02 0.02
C PRO A 143 -17.87 -31.62 -0.44
N CYS A 144 -18.14 -31.62 -1.74
CA CYS A 144 -19.27 -32.34 -2.38
C CYS A 144 -18.95 -32.64 -3.85
N ASP A 145 -19.80 -33.45 -4.50
CA ASP A 145 -19.57 -33.94 -5.87
C ASP A 145 -19.43 -32.84 -6.93
N ARG A 146 -19.99 -31.66 -6.67
CA ARG A 146 -20.03 -30.54 -7.62
C ARG A 146 -18.96 -29.48 -7.33
N VAL A 147 -18.28 -29.53 -6.18
CA VAL A 147 -17.34 -28.50 -5.75
C VAL A 147 -15.96 -29.11 -5.56
N THR A 148 -15.01 -28.60 -6.31
CA THR A 148 -13.57 -28.88 -6.08
C THR A 148 -12.91 -27.58 -5.64
N LEU A 149 -12.24 -27.60 -4.49
CA LEU A 149 -11.50 -26.48 -3.94
C LEU A 149 -10.01 -26.65 -4.24
N VAL A 150 -9.40 -25.56 -4.68
CA VAL A 150 -7.95 -25.40 -4.82
C VAL A 150 -7.46 -24.61 -3.63
N THR A 151 -6.56 -25.17 -2.86
CA THR A 151 -5.86 -24.42 -1.82
C THR A 151 -4.76 -23.61 -2.46
N MET A 152 -4.83 -22.29 -2.28
CA MET A 152 -3.82 -21.33 -2.72
C MET A 152 -3.04 -20.86 -1.50
N GLU A 153 -1.70 -20.94 -1.55
CA GLU A 153 -0.85 -20.57 -0.41
C GLU A 153 0.27 -19.62 -0.84
N LYS A 154 0.61 -18.70 0.06
CA LYS A 154 1.69 -17.73 -0.09
C LYS A 154 2.49 -17.70 1.22
N THR A 155 3.81 -17.69 1.12
CA THR A 155 4.69 -17.45 2.27
C THR A 155 4.93 -15.96 2.47
N ALA A 156 5.19 -15.54 3.71
CA ALA A 156 5.49 -14.13 4.02
C ALA A 156 6.73 -13.61 3.27
N ALA A 157 7.65 -14.50 2.88
CA ALA A 157 8.82 -14.16 2.06
C ALA A 157 8.45 -13.76 0.62
N SER A 158 7.29 -14.17 0.11
CA SER A 158 6.81 -13.86 -1.25
C SER A 158 6.06 -12.54 -1.34
N MET A 159 6.47 -11.53 -0.58
CA MET A 159 5.79 -10.23 -0.58
C MET A 159 6.14 -9.40 -1.83
N VAL A 160 5.29 -8.41 -2.16
CA VAL A 160 5.45 -7.51 -3.32
C VAL A 160 6.88 -7.00 -3.44
N THR A 161 7.54 -7.27 -4.54
CA THR A 161 8.89 -6.80 -4.84
C THR A 161 8.82 -5.37 -5.36
N ILE A 162 9.66 -4.50 -4.85
CA ILE A 162 9.79 -3.12 -5.31
C ILE A 162 11.11 -2.99 -6.09
N GLU A 163 11.01 -2.31 -7.23
CA GLU A 163 12.14 -1.87 -8.01
C GLU A 163 12.11 -0.34 -8.15
N LEU A 164 13.28 0.28 -8.06
CA LEU A 164 13.47 1.70 -8.36
C LEU A 164 13.98 1.84 -9.79
N GLU A 165 13.23 2.51 -10.63
CA GLU A 165 13.63 2.83 -12.00
C GLU A 165 13.76 4.34 -12.19
N PRO A 166 14.58 4.83 -13.14
CA PRO A 166 14.67 6.25 -13.42
C PRO A 166 13.32 6.87 -13.70
N LEU A 167 13.01 7.98 -13.03
CA LEU A 167 11.74 8.69 -13.21
C LEU A 167 11.63 9.26 -14.61
N LYS A 168 10.53 8.96 -15.28
CA LYS A 168 10.19 9.49 -16.59
C LYS A 168 9.17 10.63 -16.47
N ARG A 169 9.17 11.57 -17.43
CA ARG A 169 8.24 12.71 -17.43
C ARG A 169 6.78 12.27 -17.50
N GLU A 170 6.48 11.20 -18.20
CA GLU A 170 5.14 10.63 -18.35
C GLU A 170 4.53 10.19 -17.01
N THR A 171 5.36 9.72 -16.09
CA THR A 171 4.94 9.30 -14.75
C THR A 171 4.42 10.48 -13.90
N LEU A 172 4.87 11.71 -14.16
CA LEU A 172 4.45 12.88 -13.37
C LEU A 172 2.96 13.19 -13.47
N GLY A 173 2.33 12.90 -14.61
CA GLY A 173 0.89 13.08 -14.76
C GLY A 173 0.10 12.29 -13.74
N GLU A 174 0.50 11.03 -13.51
CA GLU A 174 -0.11 10.18 -12.49
C GLU A 174 0.20 10.70 -11.08
N ALA A 175 1.46 11.05 -10.80
CA ALA A 175 1.88 11.57 -9.49
C ALA A 175 1.12 12.86 -9.11
N VAL A 176 0.92 13.78 -10.03
CA VAL A 176 0.12 15.00 -9.81
C VAL A 176 -1.33 14.64 -9.49
N SER A 177 -1.92 13.66 -10.19
CA SER A 177 -3.27 13.19 -9.90
C SER A 177 -3.37 12.58 -8.50
N TRP A 178 -2.37 11.77 -8.08
CA TRP A 178 -2.35 11.19 -6.74
C TRP A 178 -2.32 12.27 -5.65
N ILE A 179 -1.54 13.34 -5.85
CA ILE A 179 -1.41 14.44 -4.89
C ILE A 179 -2.71 15.28 -4.86
N ALA A 180 -3.30 15.55 -6.02
CA ALA A 180 -4.52 16.36 -6.11
C ALA A 180 -5.72 15.68 -5.46
N GLU A 181 -5.75 14.35 -5.50
CA GLU A 181 -6.83 13.53 -4.94
C GLU A 181 -6.55 13.08 -3.48
N ASP A 182 -5.36 13.35 -2.95
CA ASP A 182 -4.95 12.91 -1.62
C ASP A 182 -5.40 13.90 -0.54
N PRO A 183 -6.34 13.52 0.35
CA PRO A 183 -6.76 14.37 1.46
C PRO A 183 -5.62 14.68 2.45
N GLU A 184 -4.57 13.83 2.48
CA GLU A 184 -3.41 14.00 3.34
C GLU A 184 -2.28 14.80 2.66
N SER A 185 -2.50 15.35 1.46
CA SER A 185 -1.47 16.10 0.72
C SER A 185 -0.90 17.29 1.51
N GLY A 186 -1.66 17.88 2.41
CA GLY A 186 -1.19 18.90 3.33
C GLY A 186 -0.08 18.47 4.29
N LEU A 187 0.16 17.15 4.47
CA LEU A 187 1.21 16.61 5.35
C LEU A 187 2.59 16.51 4.67
N TYR A 188 2.69 16.68 3.36
CA TYR A 188 3.97 16.56 2.66
C TYR A 188 4.20 17.65 1.60
N ARG A 189 3.17 18.14 0.89
CA ARG A 189 3.29 19.23 -0.10
C ARG A 189 4.09 20.43 0.36
N PRO A 190 3.90 20.94 1.60
CA PRO A 190 4.62 22.12 2.07
C PRO A 190 6.13 21.92 2.21
N LEU A 191 6.62 20.68 2.14
CA LEU A 191 8.06 20.36 2.19
C LEU A 191 8.71 20.38 0.81
N TRP A 192 7.91 20.41 -0.27
CA TRP A 192 8.40 20.32 -1.64
C TRP A 192 8.47 21.70 -2.31
N ALA A 193 9.44 21.88 -3.19
CA ALA A 193 9.56 23.11 -3.99
C ALA A 193 8.27 23.33 -4.81
N GLY A 194 7.69 24.53 -4.74
CA GLY A 194 6.43 24.85 -5.40
C GLY A 194 5.17 24.31 -4.72
N GLY A 195 5.29 23.82 -3.47
CA GLY A 195 4.19 23.25 -2.69
C GLY A 195 3.41 24.26 -1.83
N GLU A 196 3.50 25.57 -2.11
CA GLU A 196 2.82 26.59 -1.32
C GLU A 196 1.29 26.42 -1.32
N ARG A 197 0.67 26.82 -0.20
CA ARG A 197 -0.78 26.74 0.02
C ARG A 197 -1.52 27.61 -0.99
N GLY A 198 -2.43 27.02 -1.72
CA GLY A 198 -3.35 27.73 -2.62
C GLY A 198 -3.07 27.55 -4.10
N ASP A 199 -1.85 27.25 -4.51
CA ASP A 199 -1.54 27.03 -5.91
C ASP A 199 -2.03 25.67 -6.41
N ARG A 200 -2.73 25.70 -7.52
CA ARG A 200 -3.12 24.48 -8.23
C ARG A 200 -1.86 23.76 -8.68
N LEU A 201 -1.59 22.58 -8.12
CA LEU A 201 -0.46 21.76 -8.54
C LEU A 201 -0.62 21.39 -10.02
N THR A 202 0.28 21.92 -10.87
CA THR A 202 0.32 21.58 -12.28
C THR A 202 1.51 20.67 -12.58
N ILE A 203 1.41 19.86 -13.63
CA ILE A 203 2.53 19.01 -14.08
C ILE A 203 3.77 19.88 -14.38
N SER A 204 3.58 21.04 -15.00
CA SER A 204 4.67 21.98 -15.32
C SER A 204 5.37 22.53 -14.07
N ALA A 205 4.62 22.95 -13.06
CA ALA A 205 5.20 23.43 -11.81
C ALA A 205 5.90 22.29 -11.05
N PHE A 206 5.25 21.12 -10.95
CA PHE A 206 5.79 19.96 -10.25
C PHE A 206 7.03 19.39 -10.93
N SER A 207 7.08 19.41 -12.28
CA SER A 207 8.23 18.90 -13.03
C SER A 207 9.54 19.67 -12.77
N LYS A 208 9.48 20.91 -12.31
CA LYS A 208 10.66 21.71 -11.96
C LYS A 208 11.43 21.17 -10.75
N ALA A 209 10.77 20.36 -9.91
CA ALA A 209 11.39 19.73 -8.75
C ALA A 209 12.27 18.52 -9.11
N PHE A 210 12.24 18.06 -10.39
CA PHE A 210 12.90 16.81 -10.80
C PHE A 210 13.99 17.03 -11.84
N ALA A 211 15.06 16.21 -11.75
CA ALA A 211 16.23 16.25 -12.63
C ALA A 211 16.29 14.97 -13.48
N PHE A 212 15.33 14.81 -14.39
CA PHE A 212 15.17 13.62 -15.22
C PHE A 212 16.45 13.12 -15.90
N GLY A 213 16.67 11.80 -15.87
CA GLY A 213 17.77 11.13 -16.56
C GLY A 213 19.16 11.31 -15.95
N LYS A 214 19.27 11.93 -14.77
CA LYS A 214 20.57 12.18 -14.09
C LYS A 214 20.86 11.11 -13.06
N HIS A 215 21.19 9.89 -13.50
CA HIS A 215 21.54 8.77 -12.62
C HIS A 215 23.02 8.39 -12.80
N TYR A 216 23.94 9.32 -12.42
CA TYR A 216 25.38 9.15 -12.52
C TYR A 216 26.10 9.80 -11.33
N ILE A 217 27.32 9.35 -11.06
CA ILE A 217 28.18 9.94 -10.02
C ILE A 217 28.49 11.40 -10.35
N GLY A 218 28.25 12.31 -9.42
CA GLY A 218 28.34 13.75 -9.63
C GLY A 218 27.01 14.43 -10.00
N ALA A 219 25.93 13.68 -10.19
CA ALA A 219 24.61 14.26 -10.36
C ALA A 219 24.17 15.06 -9.11
N PRO A 220 23.46 16.19 -9.26
CA PRO A 220 22.96 16.97 -8.13
C PRO A 220 21.72 16.35 -7.47
N GLN A 221 21.00 15.52 -8.20
CA GLN A 221 19.75 14.89 -7.81
C GLN A 221 19.49 13.65 -8.67
N MET A 222 18.85 12.63 -8.09
CA MET A 222 18.40 11.43 -8.77
C MET A 222 16.95 11.14 -8.41
N ASP A 223 16.13 10.95 -9.42
CA ASP A 223 14.68 10.78 -9.26
C ASP A 223 14.26 9.39 -9.75
N TYR A 224 13.47 8.73 -8.95
CA TYR A 224 13.03 7.36 -9.17
C TYR A 224 11.52 7.25 -9.23
N ALA A 225 11.04 6.38 -10.11
CA ALA A 225 9.73 5.78 -10.04
C ALA A 225 9.82 4.47 -9.23
N ILE A 226 8.84 4.23 -8.39
CA ILE A 226 8.73 3.03 -7.57
C ILE A 226 7.79 2.06 -8.30
N ARG A 227 8.34 0.97 -8.85
CA ARG A 227 7.58 -0.08 -9.53
C ARG A 227 7.29 -1.24 -8.59
N ALA A 228 6.07 -1.73 -8.58
CA ALA A 228 5.69 -3.00 -7.96
C ALA A 228 5.70 -4.07 -9.05
N LEU A 229 6.67 -4.98 -9.01
CA LEU A 229 6.94 -5.93 -10.09
C LEU A 229 5.77 -6.88 -10.35
N GLU A 230 5.15 -7.42 -9.30
CA GLU A 230 4.04 -8.37 -9.43
C GLU A 230 2.79 -7.75 -10.08
N PHE A 231 2.71 -6.43 -10.07
CA PHE A 231 1.59 -5.68 -10.67
C PHE A 231 1.96 -5.01 -11.99
N ASP A 232 3.25 -5.04 -12.35
CA ASP A 232 3.81 -4.31 -13.49
C ASP A 232 3.33 -2.85 -13.53
N ARG A 233 3.45 -2.16 -12.40
CA ARG A 233 2.87 -0.83 -12.23
C ARG A 233 3.76 0.09 -11.40
N ILE A 234 3.84 1.35 -11.82
CA ILE A 234 4.36 2.42 -10.98
C ILE A 234 3.34 2.73 -9.89
N ILE A 235 3.81 2.68 -8.65
CA ILE A 235 3.01 2.88 -7.44
C ILE A 235 3.46 4.09 -6.62
N GLY A 236 4.53 4.75 -7.04
CA GLY A 236 5.06 5.91 -6.34
C GLY A 236 6.26 6.53 -7.02
N ILE A 237 6.78 7.57 -6.39
CA ILE A 237 8.00 8.28 -6.76
C ILE A 237 8.86 8.52 -5.51
N ALA A 238 10.17 8.70 -5.71
CA ALA A 238 11.10 9.10 -4.66
C ALA A 238 12.32 9.80 -5.27
N SER A 239 13.01 10.63 -4.50
CA SER A 239 14.21 11.33 -4.96
C SER A 239 15.34 11.22 -3.94
N LEU A 240 16.56 11.13 -4.45
CA LEU A 240 17.78 11.47 -3.73
C LEU A 240 18.20 12.88 -4.15
N THR A 241 18.31 13.80 -3.21
CA THR A 241 18.59 15.21 -3.43
C THR A 241 19.76 15.67 -2.58
N GLN A 242 20.26 16.89 -2.84
CA GLN A 242 21.38 17.46 -2.10
C GLN A 242 22.55 16.48 -2.00
N LEU A 243 22.93 15.89 -3.15
CA LEU A 243 23.96 14.86 -3.22
C LEU A 243 25.33 15.51 -3.02
N ASP A 244 25.88 15.37 -1.81
CA ASP A 244 27.24 15.78 -1.45
C ASP A 244 28.15 14.56 -1.60
N TRP A 245 28.77 14.45 -2.75
CA TRP A 245 29.63 13.32 -3.12
C TRP A 245 30.94 13.27 -2.32
N GLU A 246 31.45 14.42 -1.91
CA GLU A 246 32.67 14.53 -1.12
C GLU A 246 32.43 14.10 0.32
N ALA A 247 31.41 14.68 0.95
CA ALA A 247 31.01 14.33 2.31
C ALA A 247 30.20 13.04 2.42
N ARG A 248 29.88 12.40 1.27
CA ARG A 248 29.07 11.16 1.18
C ARG A 248 27.72 11.28 1.90
N ARG A 249 27.05 12.42 1.70
CA ARG A 249 25.75 12.71 2.31
C ARG A 249 24.70 12.98 1.24
N CYS A 250 23.47 12.54 1.49
CA CYS A 250 22.35 12.87 0.63
C CYS A 250 21.06 12.98 1.43
N ARG A 251 20.00 13.44 0.77
CA ARG A 251 18.66 13.53 1.36
C ARG A 251 17.67 12.70 0.56
N LEU A 252 16.72 12.12 1.28
CA LEU A 252 15.53 11.51 0.70
C LEU A 252 14.43 12.58 0.62
N ASP A 253 13.94 12.84 -0.56
CA ASP A 253 12.85 13.78 -0.81
C ASP A 253 11.79 13.15 -1.74
N HIS A 254 10.64 13.80 -1.88
CA HIS A 254 9.54 13.41 -2.79
C HIS A 254 9.08 11.95 -2.64
N VAL A 255 9.28 11.33 -1.46
CA VAL A 255 8.83 9.96 -1.23
C VAL A 255 7.30 9.96 -1.16
N LEU A 256 6.69 9.53 -2.25
CA LEU A 256 5.24 9.49 -2.43
C LEU A 256 4.82 8.12 -2.93
N LEU A 257 3.83 7.53 -2.29
CA LEU A 257 3.08 6.40 -2.85
C LEU A 257 1.66 6.85 -3.23
N GLU A 258 1.16 6.31 -4.32
CA GLU A 258 -0.26 6.42 -4.65
C GLU A 258 -1.09 6.03 -3.42
N PRO A 259 -2.11 6.81 -3.01
CA PRO A 259 -2.82 6.62 -1.74
C PRO A 259 -3.32 5.20 -1.50
N ARG A 260 -3.79 4.50 -2.56
CA ARG A 260 -4.29 3.12 -2.46
C ARG A 260 -3.25 2.09 -2.02
N TRP A 261 -1.95 2.37 -2.22
CA TRP A 261 -0.85 1.46 -1.87
C TRP A 261 -0.23 1.77 -0.51
N ARG A 262 -0.78 2.74 0.23
CA ARG A 262 -0.32 3.08 1.58
C ARG A 262 -0.90 2.11 2.63
N GLY A 263 -0.24 2.03 3.79
CA GLY A 263 -0.69 1.19 4.90
C GLY A 263 -0.38 -0.31 4.77
N VAL A 264 0.23 -0.74 3.65
CA VAL A 264 0.53 -2.15 3.35
C VAL A 264 2.04 -2.42 3.30
N GLN A 265 2.82 -1.72 4.10
CA GLN A 265 4.28 -1.80 4.25
C GLN A 265 5.11 -1.44 2.99
N LEU A 266 4.49 -1.12 1.86
CA LEU A 266 5.21 -0.76 0.63
C LEU A 266 6.03 0.52 0.78
N GLY A 267 5.56 1.50 1.57
CA GLY A 267 6.34 2.70 1.89
C GLY A 267 7.66 2.38 2.60
N ARG A 268 7.61 1.47 3.59
CA ARG A 268 8.83 1.02 4.27
C ARG A 268 9.81 0.35 3.30
N ARG A 269 9.31 -0.51 2.39
CA ARG A 269 10.15 -1.18 1.40
C ARG A 269 10.76 -0.19 0.42
N ALA A 270 9.97 0.77 -0.08
CA ALA A 270 10.44 1.80 -0.98
C ALA A 270 11.56 2.65 -0.33
N VAL A 271 11.36 3.08 0.91
CA VAL A 271 12.40 3.81 1.66
C VAL A 271 13.62 2.95 1.90
N SER A 272 13.46 1.68 2.31
CA SER A 272 14.59 0.77 2.51
C SER A 272 15.38 0.53 1.23
N GLU A 273 14.69 0.37 0.10
CA GLU A 273 15.33 0.20 -1.21
C GLU A 273 16.06 1.46 -1.66
N LEU A 274 15.46 2.64 -1.44
CA LEU A 274 16.12 3.92 -1.74
C LEU A 274 17.39 4.12 -0.88
N CYS A 275 17.33 3.74 0.40
CA CYS A 275 18.51 3.74 1.27
C CYS A 275 19.57 2.76 0.77
N ARG A 276 19.18 1.55 0.36
CA ARG A 276 20.09 0.54 -0.19
C ARG A 276 20.80 1.06 -1.45
N VAL A 277 20.05 1.65 -2.36
CA VAL A 277 20.61 2.27 -3.57
C VAL A 277 21.59 3.38 -3.22
N ALA A 278 21.21 4.27 -2.32
CA ALA A 278 22.10 5.36 -1.86
C ALA A 278 23.39 4.84 -1.21
N GLU A 279 23.28 3.86 -0.32
CA GLU A 279 24.40 3.31 0.44
C GLU A 279 25.29 2.37 -0.40
N GLU A 280 24.68 1.37 -1.07
CA GLU A 280 25.42 0.31 -1.74
C GLU A 280 25.87 0.66 -3.17
N GLN A 281 25.03 1.38 -3.94
CA GLN A 281 25.36 1.72 -5.32
C GLN A 281 26.17 3.00 -5.43
N TYR A 282 25.87 3.99 -4.58
CA TYR A 282 26.51 5.32 -4.66
C TYR A 282 27.44 5.65 -3.49
N GLY A 283 27.51 4.81 -2.47
CA GLY A 283 28.46 4.94 -1.36
C GLY A 283 28.16 6.08 -0.39
N PHE A 284 26.92 6.59 -0.36
CA PHE A 284 26.51 7.57 0.64
C PHE A 284 26.48 6.92 2.02
N ARG A 285 27.01 7.63 3.02
CA ARG A 285 27.11 7.12 4.40
C ARG A 285 26.12 7.75 5.36
N SER A 286 25.63 8.93 5.00
CA SER A 286 24.69 9.68 5.82
C SER A 286 23.49 10.12 4.98
N LEU A 287 22.31 9.72 5.42
CA LEU A 287 21.06 10.02 4.77
C LEU A 287 20.19 10.88 5.67
N GLY A 288 19.63 11.96 5.13
CA GLY A 288 18.74 12.85 5.84
C GLY A 288 17.38 12.93 5.17
N LEU A 289 16.37 13.31 5.93
CA LEU A 289 15.05 13.69 5.40
C LEU A 289 14.36 14.68 6.32
N THR A 290 13.35 15.36 5.81
CA THR A 290 12.48 16.22 6.63
C THR A 290 11.05 15.75 6.56
N VAL A 291 10.38 15.71 7.69
CA VAL A 291 8.97 15.32 7.79
C VAL A 291 8.22 16.31 8.71
N LEU A 292 6.93 16.54 8.45
CA LEU A 292 6.10 17.32 9.36
C LEU A 292 5.71 16.47 10.59
N SER A 293 5.70 17.10 11.78
CA SER A 293 5.36 16.41 13.03
C SER A 293 3.98 15.78 13.04
N GLU A 294 3.07 16.33 12.27
CA GLU A 294 1.70 15.83 12.10
C GLU A 294 1.63 14.56 11.24
N ASN A 295 2.69 14.26 10.49
CA ASN A 295 2.75 13.07 9.62
C ASN A 295 3.24 11.83 10.38
N ALA A 296 2.46 11.41 11.40
CA ALA A 296 2.81 10.28 12.26
C ALA A 296 3.09 8.98 11.49
N ARG A 297 2.39 8.76 10.36
CA ARG A 297 2.59 7.57 9.51
C ARG A 297 3.96 7.57 8.86
N ALA A 298 4.39 8.69 8.28
CA ALA A 298 5.70 8.80 7.67
C ALA A 298 6.82 8.69 8.71
N ILE A 299 6.66 9.34 9.87
CA ILE A 299 7.61 9.25 10.99
C ILE A 299 7.79 7.79 11.40
N ALA A 300 6.69 7.04 11.64
CA ALA A 300 6.76 5.64 12.00
C ALA A 300 7.42 4.78 10.91
N CYS A 301 7.20 5.12 9.63
CA CYS A 301 7.86 4.45 8.50
C CYS A 301 9.37 4.68 8.55
N PHE A 302 9.82 5.92 8.68
CA PHE A 302 11.24 6.28 8.69
C PHE A 302 11.98 5.71 9.90
N LEU A 303 11.38 5.75 11.09
CA LEU A 303 11.95 5.09 12.28
C LEU A 303 12.21 3.60 12.04
N ARG A 304 11.27 2.90 11.40
CA ARG A 304 11.44 1.47 11.06
C ARG A 304 12.46 1.22 9.94
N CYS A 305 12.84 2.25 9.20
CA CYS A 305 13.94 2.21 8.22
C CYS A 305 15.29 2.64 8.81
N GLY A 306 15.39 2.82 10.13
CA GLY A 306 16.63 3.15 10.83
C GLY A 306 16.95 4.64 10.88
N PHE A 307 16.01 5.51 10.53
CA PHE A 307 16.17 6.95 10.77
C PHE A 307 15.87 7.28 12.24
N THR A 308 16.58 8.26 12.78
CA THR A 308 16.36 8.82 14.12
C THR A 308 16.08 10.31 14.02
N GLU A 309 15.30 10.87 14.94
CA GLU A 309 15.08 12.29 15.03
C GLU A 309 16.37 12.99 15.48
N ALA A 310 16.84 13.95 14.69
CA ALA A 310 18.04 14.72 14.99
C ALA A 310 17.72 16.15 15.45
N LEU A 311 16.70 16.76 14.87
CA LEU A 311 16.34 18.15 15.18
C LEU A 311 14.84 18.36 14.92
N ARG A 312 14.21 19.16 15.79
CA ARG A 312 12.82 19.60 15.66
C ARG A 312 12.80 21.13 15.59
N GLN A 313 12.26 21.66 14.51
CA GLN A 313 12.20 23.11 14.29
C GLN A 313 10.79 23.56 13.95
N SER A 314 10.32 24.60 14.63
CA SER A 314 9.10 25.31 14.23
C SER A 314 9.44 26.25 13.09
N ALA A 315 8.80 26.07 11.94
CA ALA A 315 8.93 26.95 10.80
C ALA A 315 7.70 27.89 10.73
N PRO A 316 7.88 29.18 10.50
CA PRO A 316 6.76 30.06 10.21
C PRO A 316 6.09 29.56 8.91
N GLY A 317 4.79 29.38 8.92
CA GLY A 317 4.08 28.90 7.75
C GLY A 317 2.58 29.09 7.88
N GLY A 318 2.00 29.94 7.04
CA GLY A 318 0.56 30.17 6.93
C GLY A 318 -0.12 30.52 8.25
N ASP A 319 -1.37 30.03 8.43
CA ASP A 319 -2.22 30.36 9.59
C ASP A 319 -1.79 29.70 10.91
N ALA A 320 -0.83 28.76 10.89
CA ALA A 320 -0.27 28.15 12.10
C ALA A 320 1.18 27.71 11.87
N PRO A 321 2.08 27.85 12.90
CA PRO A 321 3.44 27.35 12.81
C PRO A 321 3.43 25.82 12.65
N ARG A 322 4.21 25.31 11.68
CA ARG A 322 4.37 23.88 11.46
C ARG A 322 5.72 23.42 11.98
N THR A 323 5.70 22.34 12.72
CA THR A 323 6.95 21.74 13.21
C THR A 323 7.52 20.77 12.19
N ARG A 324 8.75 21.03 11.74
CA ARG A 324 9.54 20.15 10.88
C ARG A 324 10.48 19.33 11.72
N ILE A 325 10.55 18.05 11.45
CA ILE A 325 11.48 17.11 12.08
C ILE A 325 12.51 16.72 11.03
N LEU A 326 13.79 17.01 11.32
CA LEU A 326 14.93 16.46 10.60
C LEU A 326 15.20 15.07 11.15
N MET A 327 15.23 14.08 10.30
CA MET A 327 15.59 12.71 10.65
C MET A 327 16.84 12.30 9.90
N LEU A 328 17.72 11.56 10.57
CA LEU A 328 19.01 11.12 10.04
C LEU A 328 19.17 9.62 10.19
N ARG A 329 19.88 9.03 9.23
CA ARG A 329 20.31 7.64 9.24
C ARG A 329 21.78 7.59 8.80
N ASN A 330 22.62 6.92 9.58
CA ASN A 330 23.99 6.64 9.21
C ASN A 330 24.12 5.17 8.76
N ALA A 331 24.99 4.91 7.80
CA ALA A 331 25.35 3.56 7.41
C ALA A 331 25.92 2.82 8.62
N LYS A 332 25.68 1.51 8.72
CA LYS A 332 26.12 0.70 9.86
C LYS A 332 27.63 0.80 10.04
N GLY A 333 28.06 1.33 11.18
CA GLY A 333 29.47 1.35 11.62
C GLY A 333 30.10 2.72 11.77
N GLU A 334 29.40 3.83 11.65
CA GLU A 334 29.95 5.18 11.83
C GLU A 334 29.10 6.02 12.79
N ASP A 335 29.75 6.69 13.73
CA ASP A 335 29.15 7.59 14.69
C ASP A 335 28.69 8.90 14.04
N ALA A 336 27.73 9.52 14.71
CA ALA A 336 26.93 10.65 14.24
C ALA A 336 27.75 11.84 13.73
N TRP A 337 27.10 12.61 12.91
CA TRP A 337 27.49 13.94 12.44
C TRP A 337 28.32 14.74 13.47
N SER A 338 29.60 14.82 13.27
CA SER A 338 30.47 15.80 13.87
C SER A 338 30.56 17.02 12.98
#